data_9e328b0ff5c5b66d2421e9b9814326e4
#
_entry.id   9e328b0ff5c5b66d2421e9b9814326e4
#
_cell.length_a   1.000
_cell.length_b   1.000
_cell.length_c   1.000
_cell.angle_alpha   90.00
_cell.angle_beta   90.00
_cell.angle_gamma   90.00
#
_symmetry.space_group_name_H-M   'P 1'
#
loop_
_entity.id
_entity.type
_entity.pdbx_description
1 polymer ?
#
loop_
_entity_poly.entity_id
_entity_poly.type
_entity_poly.pdbx_seq_one_letter_code
_entity_poly.pdbx_strand_id
1 'polypeptide(L)'
;MIRAVAVLAALAMLAPLPAPATPATSVVDLGGTHAYVQPDAAVALTGLEVFVRAGLDREGDRQNGLAALVAQSVLQTPVDGVPLVDAIDARGGALTVAVAAQYVRFYLEAQPENIGPLADLVARALRAPDFTPATLASARHELGNRIADEESDPRLVGLEMLRASYYLAGAGAPVLGTPASLLQLGPDDARAFFARWYVRGDAFVIAVGRAAPATETASRALVDALAAGSAPEASVETRPLTVEPKRLVTHREDVYTPYVVVGFSAPALGDPDFPAALVMRSILSDLFSGDAATARPAVFRPIGSIYGYDVAPAQLALWVNGGQIDPSVGLTALDALVKAAAEKPLAPSVLERYKRRAHGEWALESLSLDERAWSIGNAVAHGLDADESEQVESAIDGVTAADVERVAKKWFQRFDIALVLPRAGGG
;
A
#
# COMPACT_ATOMS: atom_id res chain seq x y z
N MET A 1 27.12 3.14 -68.67
CA MET A 1 26.02 2.21 -68.29
C MET A 1 26.15 1.92 -66.82
N ILE A 2 25.46 2.74 -66.01
CA ILE A 2 25.43 2.58 -64.54
C ILE A 2 24.02 2.08 -64.19
N ARG A 3 23.95 0.87 -63.65
CA ARG A 3 22.69 0.26 -63.19
C ARG A 3 22.40 0.82 -61.78
N ALA A 4 21.32 1.62 -61.68
CA ALA A 4 20.77 2.00 -60.39
C ALA A 4 20.00 0.82 -59.82
N VAL A 5 20.45 0.34 -58.64
CA VAL A 5 19.74 -0.64 -57.82
C VAL A 5 18.82 0.15 -56.89
N ALA A 6 17.53 0.09 -57.17
CA ALA A 6 16.52 0.63 -56.23
C ALA A 6 16.32 -0.34 -55.08
N VAL A 7 16.77 0.03 -53.89
CA VAL A 7 16.42 -0.68 -52.65
C VAL A 7 15.08 -0.14 -52.19
N LEU A 8 14.02 -0.92 -52.40
CA LEU A 8 12.72 -0.71 -51.77
C LEU A 8 12.84 -1.11 -50.30
N ALA A 9 12.94 -0.13 -49.41
CA ALA A 9 12.75 -0.34 -48.00
C ALA A 9 11.26 -0.57 -47.70
N ALA A 10 10.87 -1.80 -47.52
CA ALA A 10 9.56 -2.14 -46.95
C ALA A 10 9.55 -1.71 -45.49
N LEU A 11 9.03 -0.52 -45.21
CA LEU A 11 8.61 -0.15 -43.83
C LEU A 11 7.38 -1.03 -43.53
N ALA A 12 7.61 -2.17 -42.88
CA ALA A 12 6.54 -2.87 -42.22
C ALA A 12 6.03 -1.95 -41.11
N MET A 13 4.83 -1.39 -41.24
CA MET A 13 4.09 -0.77 -40.16
C MET A 13 3.88 -1.87 -39.12
N LEU A 14 4.71 -1.89 -38.08
CA LEU A 14 4.40 -2.62 -36.87
C LEU A 14 3.16 -1.92 -36.28
N ALA A 15 2.01 -2.51 -36.52
CA ALA A 15 0.84 -2.21 -35.71
C ALA A 15 1.25 -2.45 -34.27
N PRO A 16 0.92 -1.54 -33.33
CA PRO A 16 1.16 -1.80 -31.91
C PRO A 16 0.50 -3.14 -31.59
N LEU A 17 1.28 -4.07 -31.09
CA LEU A 17 0.73 -5.30 -30.51
C LEU A 17 -0.28 -4.85 -29.44
N PRO A 18 -1.50 -5.41 -29.42
CA PRO A 18 -2.40 -5.12 -28.32
C PRO A 18 -1.66 -5.44 -27.03
N ALA A 19 -1.71 -4.53 -26.08
CA ALA A 19 -1.20 -4.81 -24.74
C ALA A 19 -1.83 -6.13 -24.26
N PRO A 20 -1.05 -7.05 -23.67
CA PRO A 20 -1.63 -8.26 -23.13
C PRO A 20 -2.76 -7.86 -22.19
N ALA A 21 -3.96 -8.37 -22.43
CA ALA A 21 -5.10 -8.12 -21.56
C ALA A 21 -4.75 -8.63 -20.15
N THR A 22 -5.02 -7.83 -19.15
CA THR A 22 -4.87 -8.26 -17.75
C THR A 22 -5.67 -9.57 -17.56
N PRO A 23 -5.07 -10.61 -16.97
CA PRO A 23 -5.78 -11.86 -16.75
C PRO A 23 -7.02 -11.65 -15.89
N ALA A 24 -8.16 -12.18 -16.30
CA ALA A 24 -9.41 -12.05 -15.54
C ALA A 24 -9.30 -12.77 -14.18
N THR A 25 -9.76 -12.13 -13.13
CA THR A 25 -9.86 -12.72 -11.80
C THR A 25 -11.09 -13.62 -11.71
N SER A 26 -10.92 -14.85 -11.26
CA SER A 26 -12.00 -15.80 -11.00
C SER A 26 -12.18 -16.02 -9.51
N VAL A 27 -13.41 -16.30 -9.07
CA VAL A 27 -13.74 -16.54 -7.68
C VAL A 27 -13.97 -18.03 -7.45
N VAL A 28 -13.29 -18.61 -6.48
CA VAL A 28 -13.42 -20.02 -6.06
C VAL A 28 -14.02 -20.06 -4.66
N ASP A 29 -15.13 -20.77 -4.50
CA ASP A 29 -15.75 -20.99 -3.17
C ASP A 29 -14.92 -22.01 -2.36
N LEU A 30 -14.49 -21.59 -1.17
CA LEU A 30 -13.75 -22.42 -0.23
C LEU A 30 -14.62 -22.96 0.94
N GLY A 31 -15.95 -22.80 0.84
CA GLY A 31 -16.90 -23.24 1.87
C GLY A 31 -17.01 -22.26 3.05
N GLY A 32 -17.60 -21.11 2.79
CA GLY A 32 -17.81 -20.00 3.74
C GLY A 32 -16.80 -18.86 3.63
N THR A 33 -15.83 -18.95 2.74
CA THR A 33 -14.96 -17.89 2.28
C THR A 33 -14.54 -18.14 0.83
N HIS A 34 -13.73 -17.28 0.23
CA HIS A 34 -13.38 -17.33 -1.18
C HIS A 34 -11.87 -17.27 -1.41
N ALA A 35 -11.43 -17.85 -2.53
CA ALA A 35 -10.16 -17.50 -3.17
C ALA A 35 -10.44 -16.73 -4.46
N TYR A 36 -9.67 -15.68 -4.69
CA TYR A 36 -9.66 -14.88 -5.90
C TYR A 36 -8.41 -15.24 -6.70
N VAL A 37 -8.59 -15.77 -7.89
CA VAL A 37 -7.51 -16.39 -8.67
C VAL A 37 -7.33 -15.62 -9.97
N GLN A 38 -6.16 -15.02 -10.17
CA GLN A 38 -5.76 -14.32 -11.37
C GLN A 38 -4.52 -15.00 -11.99
N PRO A 39 -4.72 -16.00 -12.88
CA PRO A 39 -3.63 -16.74 -13.48
C PRO A 39 -2.90 -15.90 -14.54
N ASP A 40 -1.57 -15.94 -14.53
CA ASP A 40 -0.72 -15.28 -15.51
C ASP A 40 0.37 -16.23 -16.01
N ALA A 41 0.26 -16.68 -17.25
CA ALA A 41 1.23 -17.58 -17.85
C ALA A 41 2.56 -16.91 -18.24
N ALA A 42 2.62 -15.58 -18.25
CA ALA A 42 3.83 -14.83 -18.61
C ALA A 42 4.87 -14.81 -17.48
N VAL A 43 4.44 -15.02 -16.22
CA VAL A 43 5.34 -15.06 -15.06
C VAL A 43 5.71 -16.50 -14.70
N ALA A 44 6.84 -16.65 -14.00
CA ALA A 44 7.37 -17.98 -13.62
C ALA A 44 6.89 -18.45 -12.24
N LEU A 45 6.49 -17.52 -11.36
CA LEU A 45 6.16 -17.77 -9.96
C LEU A 45 4.65 -17.74 -9.71
N THR A 46 4.26 -18.34 -8.60
CA THR A 46 2.91 -18.30 -8.04
C THR A 46 2.98 -17.56 -6.70
N GLY A 47 2.11 -16.57 -6.53
CA GLY A 47 1.85 -15.88 -5.26
C GLY A 47 0.55 -16.38 -4.64
N LEU A 48 0.56 -16.68 -3.36
CA LEU A 48 -0.63 -16.90 -2.52
C LEU A 48 -0.62 -15.89 -1.38
N GLU A 49 -1.72 -15.20 -1.19
CA GLU A 49 -1.85 -14.23 -0.11
C GLU A 49 -3.10 -14.51 0.72
N VAL A 50 -2.93 -14.59 2.04
CA VAL A 50 -4.04 -14.73 2.99
C VAL A 50 -4.29 -13.38 3.64
N PHE A 51 -5.47 -12.84 3.44
CA PHE A 51 -5.98 -11.69 4.16
C PHE A 51 -6.78 -12.12 5.37
N VAL A 52 -6.56 -11.49 6.50
CA VAL A 52 -7.34 -11.66 7.72
C VAL A 52 -7.72 -10.28 8.25
N ARG A 53 -9.00 -10.04 8.56
CA ARG A 53 -9.47 -8.74 9.10
C ARG A 53 -9.07 -8.57 10.57
N ALA A 54 -7.78 -8.47 10.81
CA ALA A 54 -7.13 -8.40 12.11
C ALA A 54 -6.11 -7.25 12.18
N GLY A 55 -6.46 -6.09 11.63
CA GLY A 55 -5.60 -4.90 11.58
C GLY A 55 -5.58 -4.09 12.87
N LEU A 56 -5.05 -2.86 12.79
CA LEU A 56 -4.93 -1.94 13.91
C LEU A 56 -6.29 -1.54 14.50
N ASP A 57 -7.35 -1.50 13.67
CA ASP A 57 -8.72 -1.21 14.10
C ASP A 57 -9.29 -2.24 15.10
N ARG A 58 -8.59 -3.36 15.27
CA ARG A 58 -8.92 -4.43 16.23
C ARG A 58 -8.15 -4.30 17.54
N GLU A 59 -7.17 -3.42 17.62
CA GLU A 59 -6.41 -3.16 18.83
C GLU A 59 -7.24 -2.36 19.83
N GLY A 60 -7.21 -2.77 21.09
CA GLY A 60 -7.81 -2.01 22.18
C GLY A 60 -6.87 -0.93 22.75
N ASP A 61 -7.37 -0.19 23.71
CA ASP A 61 -6.56 0.76 24.47
C ASP A 61 -5.30 0.08 25.03
N ARG A 62 -4.15 0.68 24.84
CA ARG A 62 -2.83 0.16 25.25
C ARG A 62 -2.38 -1.13 24.55
N GLN A 63 -2.99 -1.50 23.42
CA GLN A 63 -2.62 -2.67 22.63
C GLN A 63 -1.89 -2.30 21.35
N ASN A 64 -1.38 -1.07 21.21
CA ASN A 64 -0.68 -0.63 20.02
C ASN A 64 0.51 -1.55 19.66
N GLY A 65 0.48 -2.08 18.44
CA GLY A 65 1.43 -3.03 17.89
C GLY A 65 1.08 -4.50 18.15
N LEU A 66 -0.08 -4.81 18.76
CA LEU A 66 -0.49 -6.19 19.03
C LEU A 66 -0.78 -6.95 17.72
N ALA A 67 -1.42 -6.33 16.74
CA ALA A 67 -1.64 -6.93 15.44
C ALA A 67 -0.32 -7.31 14.76
N ALA A 68 0.67 -6.39 14.80
CA ALA A 68 2.00 -6.64 14.26
C ALA A 68 2.75 -7.73 15.04
N LEU A 69 2.69 -7.71 16.37
CA LEU A 69 3.33 -8.72 17.23
C LEU A 69 2.76 -10.12 16.97
N VAL A 70 1.45 -10.25 16.87
CA VAL A 70 0.77 -11.52 16.57
C VAL A 70 1.16 -12.02 15.19
N ALA A 71 1.09 -11.16 14.18
CA ALA A 71 1.44 -11.52 12.80
C ALA A 71 2.91 -11.96 12.68
N GLN A 72 3.82 -11.21 13.28
CA GLN A 72 5.24 -11.57 13.30
C GLN A 72 5.50 -12.85 14.11
N SER A 73 4.74 -13.11 15.17
CA SER A 73 4.85 -14.36 15.93
C SER A 73 4.44 -15.59 15.12
N VAL A 74 3.50 -15.47 14.19
CA VAL A 74 3.18 -16.56 13.24
C VAL A 74 4.40 -16.91 12.39
N LEU A 75 5.14 -15.91 11.87
CA LEU A 75 6.38 -16.13 11.10
C LEU A 75 7.47 -16.80 11.94
N GLN A 76 7.51 -16.50 13.23
CA GLN A 76 8.49 -17.05 14.18
C GLN A 76 8.04 -18.39 14.78
N THR A 77 6.81 -18.85 14.49
CA THR A 77 6.30 -20.15 14.98
C THR A 77 7.17 -21.30 14.47
N PRO A 78 7.68 -22.17 15.35
CA PRO A 78 8.51 -23.29 14.92
C PRO A 78 7.71 -24.30 14.09
N VAL A 79 8.17 -24.58 12.88
CA VAL A 79 7.67 -25.62 12.01
C VAL A 79 8.84 -26.53 11.65
N ASP A 80 8.73 -27.82 11.95
CA ASP A 80 9.83 -28.77 11.80
C ASP A 80 11.10 -28.39 12.60
N GLY A 81 10.92 -27.66 13.71
CA GLY A 81 12.00 -27.30 14.63
C GLY A 81 12.73 -26.00 14.32
N VAL A 82 12.33 -25.26 13.26
CA VAL A 82 12.87 -23.94 12.87
C VAL A 82 11.74 -22.96 12.67
N PRO A 83 11.99 -21.64 12.75
CA PRO A 83 10.96 -20.62 12.45
C PRO A 83 10.32 -20.84 11.08
N LEU A 84 9.03 -20.58 10.95
CA LEU A 84 8.28 -20.77 9.71
C LEU A 84 8.96 -20.05 8.52
N VAL A 85 9.38 -18.81 8.71
CA VAL A 85 10.04 -18.03 7.66
C VAL A 85 11.31 -18.72 7.16
N ASP A 86 12.14 -19.25 8.06
CA ASP A 86 13.37 -19.99 7.71
C ASP A 86 13.03 -21.33 7.02
N ALA A 87 11.95 -22.00 7.46
CA ALA A 87 11.50 -23.26 6.85
C ALA A 87 11.01 -23.06 5.41
N ILE A 88 10.40 -21.90 5.10
CA ILE A 88 9.96 -21.50 3.77
C ILE A 88 11.16 -21.14 2.90
N ASP A 89 12.07 -20.29 3.38
CA ASP A 89 13.28 -19.85 2.66
C ASP A 89 14.16 -21.05 2.26
N ALA A 90 14.43 -21.94 3.20
CA ALA A 90 15.20 -23.16 2.96
C ALA A 90 14.62 -24.07 1.86
N ARG A 91 13.36 -23.88 1.48
CA ARG A 91 12.66 -24.63 0.42
C ARG A 91 12.41 -23.82 -0.85
N GLY A 92 13.05 -22.65 -0.98
CA GLY A 92 12.99 -21.79 -2.16
C GLY A 92 11.66 -21.03 -2.31
N GLY A 93 10.99 -20.73 -1.20
CA GLY A 93 9.86 -19.80 -1.14
C GLY A 93 10.25 -18.50 -0.44
N ALA A 94 9.41 -17.49 -0.55
CA ALA A 94 9.48 -16.27 0.23
C ALA A 94 8.16 -16.07 0.97
N LEU A 95 8.21 -15.74 2.26
CA LEU A 95 7.03 -15.44 3.08
C LEU A 95 7.21 -14.09 3.74
N THR A 96 6.27 -13.19 3.50
CA THR A 96 6.23 -11.87 4.11
C THR A 96 4.91 -11.64 4.84
N VAL A 97 4.91 -10.71 5.77
CA VAL A 97 3.70 -10.26 6.46
C VAL A 97 3.63 -8.73 6.46
N ALA A 98 2.45 -8.21 6.17
CA ALA A 98 2.15 -6.79 6.32
C ALA A 98 0.89 -6.60 7.18
N VAL A 99 0.90 -5.53 7.95
CA VAL A 99 -0.23 -5.09 8.78
C VAL A 99 -0.70 -3.75 8.27
N ALA A 100 -2.00 -3.63 8.06
CA ALA A 100 -2.68 -2.41 7.68
C ALA A 100 -3.68 -1.99 8.77
N ALA A 101 -4.36 -0.89 8.55
CA ALA A 101 -5.36 -0.42 9.51
C ALA A 101 -6.49 -1.45 9.75
N GLN A 102 -6.92 -2.17 8.72
CA GLN A 102 -8.10 -3.04 8.77
C GLN A 102 -7.79 -4.54 8.61
N TYR A 103 -6.58 -4.91 8.17
CA TYR A 103 -6.24 -6.30 7.91
C TYR A 103 -4.76 -6.61 8.16
N VAL A 104 -4.48 -7.90 8.27
CA VAL A 104 -3.14 -8.49 8.18
C VAL A 104 -3.12 -9.35 6.92
N ARG A 105 -2.03 -9.32 6.18
CA ARG A 105 -1.82 -10.16 5.01
C ARG A 105 -0.53 -10.96 5.12
N PHE A 106 -0.59 -12.24 4.75
CA PHE A 106 0.55 -13.14 4.66
C PHE A 106 0.74 -13.50 3.20
N TYR A 107 1.82 -13.06 2.60
CA TYR A 107 2.14 -13.31 1.19
C TYR A 107 3.23 -14.36 1.07
N LEU A 108 2.90 -15.46 0.37
CA LEU A 108 3.79 -16.56 0.04
C LEU A 108 4.04 -16.57 -1.46
N GLU A 109 5.30 -16.55 -1.87
CA GLU A 109 5.72 -16.67 -3.27
C GLU A 109 6.66 -17.84 -3.46
N ALA A 110 6.43 -18.64 -4.50
CA ALA A 110 7.29 -19.77 -4.84
C ALA A 110 7.10 -20.22 -6.29
N GLN A 111 7.92 -21.18 -6.71
CA GLN A 111 7.65 -21.92 -7.95
C GLN A 111 6.34 -22.70 -7.84
N PRO A 112 5.60 -22.87 -8.95
CA PRO A 112 4.27 -23.50 -8.94
C PRO A 112 4.23 -24.90 -8.29
N GLU A 113 5.28 -25.69 -8.47
CA GLU A 113 5.39 -27.04 -7.88
C GLU A 113 5.62 -27.02 -6.36
N ASN A 114 6.16 -25.93 -5.82
CA ASN A 114 6.47 -25.80 -4.39
C ASN A 114 5.34 -25.13 -3.60
N ILE A 115 4.41 -24.44 -4.26
CA ILE A 115 3.41 -23.61 -3.57
C ILE A 115 2.53 -24.42 -2.61
N GLY A 116 2.11 -25.65 -2.98
CA GLY A 116 1.30 -26.52 -2.14
C GLY A 116 2.02 -26.92 -0.85
N PRO A 117 3.19 -27.57 -0.92
CA PRO A 117 3.98 -27.93 0.26
C PRO A 117 4.32 -26.75 1.17
N LEU A 118 4.59 -25.57 0.59
CA LEU A 118 4.92 -24.37 1.38
C LEU A 118 3.67 -23.76 2.04
N ALA A 119 2.53 -23.76 1.36
CA ALA A 119 1.26 -23.33 1.93
C ALA A 119 0.84 -24.24 3.12
N ASP A 120 1.14 -25.54 3.07
CA ASP A 120 0.91 -26.46 4.20
C ASP A 120 1.74 -26.07 5.44
N LEU A 121 2.98 -25.58 5.27
CA LEU A 121 3.77 -25.05 6.39
C LEU A 121 3.12 -23.81 7.01
N VAL A 122 2.68 -22.87 6.17
CA VAL A 122 1.94 -21.67 6.62
C VAL A 122 0.65 -22.06 7.34
N ALA A 123 -0.12 -22.99 6.77
CA ALA A 123 -1.36 -23.50 7.38
C ALA A 123 -1.10 -24.16 8.75
N ARG A 124 0.01 -24.88 8.92
CA ARG A 124 0.40 -25.47 10.21
C ARG A 124 0.68 -24.40 11.26
N ALA A 125 1.42 -23.34 10.89
CA ALA A 125 1.71 -22.24 11.79
C ALA A 125 0.45 -21.43 12.15
N LEU A 126 -0.44 -21.18 11.19
CA LEU A 126 -1.73 -20.51 11.44
C LEU A 126 -2.67 -21.34 12.32
N ARG A 127 -2.65 -22.68 12.20
CA ARG A 127 -3.49 -23.57 13.03
C ARG A 127 -3.04 -23.63 14.48
N ALA A 128 -1.75 -23.52 14.74
CA ALA A 128 -1.15 -23.63 16.06
C ALA A 128 0.03 -22.66 16.22
N PRO A 129 -0.24 -21.34 16.25
CA PRO A 129 0.82 -20.35 16.40
C PRO A 129 1.45 -20.45 17.78
N ASP A 130 2.77 -20.25 17.83
CA ASP A 130 3.50 -20.24 19.09
C ASP A 130 3.58 -18.82 19.67
N PHE A 131 2.93 -18.65 20.82
CA PHE A 131 2.97 -17.41 21.60
C PHE A 131 3.73 -17.60 22.92
N THR A 132 4.81 -18.38 22.90
CA THR A 132 5.70 -18.49 24.05
C THR A 132 6.49 -17.18 24.26
N PRO A 133 6.99 -16.93 25.48
CA PRO A 133 7.86 -15.79 25.72
C PRO A 133 9.08 -15.72 24.77
N ALA A 134 9.61 -16.87 24.35
CA ALA A 134 10.73 -16.94 23.44
C ALA A 134 10.34 -16.48 22.02
N THR A 135 9.24 -16.99 21.48
CA THR A 135 8.75 -16.61 20.15
C THR A 135 8.35 -15.13 20.12
N LEU A 136 7.69 -14.63 21.19
CA LEU A 136 7.38 -13.21 21.26
C LEU A 136 8.67 -12.33 21.38
N ALA A 137 9.71 -12.82 22.02
CA ALA A 137 10.98 -12.09 22.07
C ALA A 137 11.62 -11.98 20.69
N SER A 138 11.62 -13.07 19.89
CA SER A 138 12.08 -13.06 18.50
C SER A 138 11.23 -12.13 17.63
N ALA A 139 9.90 -12.19 17.75
CA ALA A 139 8.99 -11.30 17.02
C ALA A 139 9.21 -9.82 17.36
N ARG A 140 9.42 -9.48 18.66
CA ARG A 140 9.76 -8.11 19.06
C ARG A 140 11.11 -7.64 18.52
N HIS A 141 12.10 -8.54 18.45
CA HIS A 141 13.39 -8.21 17.88
C HIS A 141 13.26 -7.80 16.42
N GLU A 142 12.56 -8.60 15.62
CA GLU A 142 12.32 -8.29 14.21
C GLU A 142 11.50 -7.01 14.01
N LEU A 143 10.45 -6.81 14.81
CA LEU A 143 9.68 -5.55 14.76
C LEU A 143 10.55 -4.36 15.18
N GLY A 144 11.41 -4.54 16.19
CA GLY A 144 12.36 -3.50 16.61
C GLY A 144 13.32 -3.09 15.52
N ASN A 145 13.85 -4.04 14.76
CA ASN A 145 14.70 -3.76 13.59
C ASN A 145 13.91 -2.97 12.52
N ARG A 146 12.69 -3.39 12.18
CA ARG A 146 11.84 -2.69 11.21
C ARG A 146 11.48 -1.28 11.67
N ILE A 147 11.13 -1.10 12.94
CA ILE A 147 10.87 0.23 13.51
C ILE A 147 12.10 1.13 13.40
N ALA A 148 13.29 0.61 13.73
CA ALA A 148 14.53 1.37 13.60
C ALA A 148 14.84 1.76 12.14
N ASP A 149 14.59 0.86 11.19
CA ASP A 149 14.75 1.13 9.76
C ASP A 149 13.76 2.22 9.29
N GLU A 150 12.48 2.12 9.66
CA GLU A 150 11.46 3.13 9.35
C GLU A 150 11.79 4.49 9.98
N GLU A 151 12.21 4.50 11.24
CA GLU A 151 12.63 5.72 11.93
C GLU A 151 13.89 6.33 11.33
N SER A 152 14.75 5.56 10.65
CA SER A 152 15.95 6.06 9.97
C SER A 152 15.65 6.83 8.68
N ASP A 153 14.46 6.63 8.09
CA ASP A 153 14.01 7.33 6.87
C ASP A 153 13.16 8.55 7.23
N PRO A 154 13.67 9.79 7.04
CA PRO A 154 12.91 10.99 7.36
C PRO A 154 11.58 11.12 6.60
N ARG A 155 11.47 10.47 5.42
CA ARG A 155 10.25 10.42 4.64
C ARG A 155 9.18 9.60 5.39
N LEU A 156 9.53 8.41 5.86
CA LEU A 156 8.59 7.53 6.60
C LEU A 156 8.18 8.17 7.93
N VAL A 157 9.11 8.83 8.62
CA VAL A 157 8.78 9.63 9.83
C VAL A 157 7.75 10.71 9.51
N GLY A 158 7.92 11.45 8.42
CA GLY A 158 6.96 12.49 8.00
C GLY A 158 5.59 11.92 7.61
N LEU A 159 5.57 10.78 6.92
CA LEU A 159 4.33 10.06 6.57
C LEU A 159 3.58 9.59 7.83
N GLU A 160 4.30 9.03 8.79
CA GLU A 160 3.74 8.57 10.07
C GLU A 160 3.13 9.73 10.86
N MET A 161 3.83 10.89 10.92
CA MET A 161 3.31 12.10 11.55
C MET A 161 2.00 12.57 10.90
N LEU A 162 1.90 12.53 9.57
CA LEU A 162 0.67 12.88 8.84
C LEU A 162 -0.44 11.89 9.13
N ARG A 163 -0.15 10.59 9.10
CA ARG A 163 -1.11 9.53 9.38
C ARG A 163 -1.70 9.67 10.78
N ALA A 164 -0.86 9.85 11.80
CA ALA A 164 -1.26 10.09 13.18
C ALA A 164 -2.04 11.41 13.36
N SER A 165 -1.85 12.39 12.48
CA SER A 165 -2.62 13.64 12.49
C SER A 165 -4.01 13.49 11.89
N TYR A 166 -4.16 12.62 10.91
CA TYR A 166 -5.35 12.48 10.09
C TYR A 166 -6.32 11.43 10.65
N TYR A 167 -5.82 10.24 10.96
CA TYR A 167 -6.64 9.17 11.52
C TYR A 167 -6.76 9.31 13.03
N LEU A 168 -7.93 8.95 13.55
CA LEU A 168 -8.21 8.92 14.98
C LEU A 168 -8.11 7.48 15.50
N ALA A 169 -7.94 7.35 16.81
CA ALA A 169 -7.84 6.06 17.50
C ALA A 169 -6.80 5.11 16.86
N GLY A 170 -7.11 3.82 16.79
CA GLY A 170 -6.17 2.77 16.36
C GLY A 170 -5.53 3.00 15.00
N ALA A 171 -6.27 3.45 13.98
CA ALA A 171 -5.73 3.71 12.64
C ALA A 171 -4.66 4.81 12.59
N GLY A 172 -4.65 5.73 13.56
CA GLY A 172 -3.62 6.77 13.71
C GLY A 172 -2.40 6.32 14.53
N ALA A 173 -2.45 5.15 15.18
CA ALA A 173 -1.34 4.64 15.97
C ALA A 173 -0.22 4.06 15.08
N PRO A 174 1.05 4.01 15.52
CA PRO A 174 2.14 3.39 14.78
C PRO A 174 1.80 1.95 14.36
N VAL A 175 1.93 1.64 13.06
CA VAL A 175 1.50 0.33 12.50
C VAL A 175 2.22 -0.84 13.16
N LEU A 176 3.51 -0.71 13.39
CA LEU A 176 4.32 -1.74 14.05
C LEU A 176 4.31 -1.64 15.58
N GLY A 177 3.58 -0.66 16.14
CA GLY A 177 3.72 -0.28 17.53
C GLY A 177 4.98 0.55 17.79
N THR A 178 5.35 0.66 19.05
CA THR A 178 6.61 1.27 19.50
C THR A 178 7.39 0.26 20.33
N PRO A 179 8.72 0.39 20.49
CA PRO A 179 9.48 -0.47 21.40
C PRO A 179 8.87 -0.53 22.82
N ALA A 180 8.36 0.61 23.31
CA ALA A 180 7.73 0.70 24.61
C ALA A 180 6.38 -0.02 24.69
N SER A 181 5.50 0.13 23.67
CA SER A 181 4.21 -0.56 23.64
C SER A 181 4.37 -2.07 23.48
N LEU A 182 5.27 -2.51 22.59
CA LEU A 182 5.55 -3.93 22.35
C LEU A 182 6.03 -4.67 23.62
N LEU A 183 6.78 -4.00 24.50
CA LEU A 183 7.23 -4.58 25.77
C LEU A 183 6.09 -4.82 26.78
N GLN A 184 4.96 -4.12 26.64
CA GLN A 184 3.80 -4.29 27.53
C GLN A 184 2.89 -5.46 27.13
N LEU A 185 3.02 -5.94 25.88
CA LEU A 185 2.17 -7.00 25.35
C LEU A 185 2.73 -8.37 25.71
N GLY A 186 1.89 -9.24 26.28
CA GLY A 186 2.29 -10.57 26.74
C GLY A 186 1.72 -11.72 25.90
N PRO A 187 2.10 -12.96 26.25
CA PRO A 187 1.56 -14.18 25.62
C PRO A 187 0.03 -14.27 25.65
N ASP A 188 -0.59 -13.80 26.71
CA ASP A 188 -2.05 -13.87 26.88
C ASP A 188 -2.76 -12.86 25.97
N ASP A 189 -2.19 -11.68 25.79
CA ASP A 189 -2.69 -10.67 24.84
C ASP A 189 -2.65 -11.22 23.42
N ALA A 190 -1.51 -11.82 23.04
CA ALA A 190 -1.33 -12.39 21.68
C ALA A 190 -2.31 -13.57 21.44
N ARG A 191 -2.47 -14.48 22.41
CA ARG A 191 -3.43 -15.59 22.29
C ARG A 191 -4.86 -15.09 22.20
N ALA A 192 -5.25 -14.13 23.03
CA ALA A 192 -6.59 -13.57 23.02
C ALA A 192 -6.90 -12.84 21.71
N PHE A 193 -5.97 -12.05 21.19
CA PHE A 193 -6.10 -11.36 19.92
C PHE A 193 -6.23 -12.36 18.76
N PHE A 194 -5.33 -13.34 18.68
CA PHE A 194 -5.37 -14.35 17.63
C PHE A 194 -6.68 -15.14 17.66
N ALA A 195 -7.07 -15.67 18.82
CA ALA A 195 -8.31 -16.46 18.97
C ALA A 195 -9.57 -15.69 18.61
N ARG A 196 -9.56 -14.35 18.80
CA ARG A 196 -10.71 -13.49 18.52
C ARG A 196 -10.81 -13.07 17.06
N TRP A 197 -9.68 -12.75 16.41
CA TRP A 197 -9.68 -12.06 15.13
C TRP A 197 -9.19 -12.90 13.96
N TYR A 198 -8.41 -13.97 14.20
CA TYR A 198 -7.96 -14.86 13.12
C TYR A 198 -8.99 -15.95 12.90
N VAL A 199 -10.11 -15.57 12.31
CA VAL A 199 -11.28 -16.43 12.09
C VAL A 199 -11.58 -16.57 10.60
N ARG A 200 -12.08 -17.75 10.21
CA ARG A 200 -12.28 -18.14 8.82
C ARG A 200 -13.25 -17.22 8.07
N GLY A 201 -14.32 -16.76 8.70
CA GLY A 201 -15.32 -15.90 8.07
C GLY A 201 -14.80 -14.49 7.72
N ASP A 202 -13.66 -14.08 8.28
CA ASP A 202 -13.02 -12.79 8.04
C ASP A 202 -11.71 -12.93 7.25
N ALA A 203 -11.45 -14.10 6.69
CA ALA A 203 -10.28 -14.39 5.90
C ALA A 203 -10.67 -14.76 4.47
N PHE A 204 -9.81 -14.42 3.52
CA PHE A 204 -9.89 -14.84 2.12
C PHE A 204 -8.50 -14.98 1.53
N VAL A 205 -8.41 -15.60 0.36
CA VAL A 205 -7.12 -15.86 -0.30
C VAL A 205 -7.08 -15.20 -1.67
N ILE A 206 -5.94 -14.61 -2.00
CA ILE A 206 -5.62 -14.17 -3.36
C ILE A 206 -4.56 -15.11 -3.91
N ALA A 207 -4.75 -15.57 -5.16
CA ALA A 207 -3.78 -16.37 -5.88
C ALA A 207 -3.47 -15.69 -7.22
N VAL A 208 -2.20 -15.36 -7.44
CA VAL A 208 -1.75 -14.64 -8.64
C VAL A 208 -0.57 -15.35 -9.30
N GLY A 209 -0.33 -15.04 -10.57
CA GLY A 209 0.83 -15.54 -11.28
C GLY A 209 0.60 -16.87 -11.98
N ARG A 210 1.64 -17.68 -12.12
CA ARG A 210 1.54 -18.93 -12.86
C ARG A 210 0.59 -19.89 -12.15
N ALA A 211 -0.39 -20.41 -12.91
CA ALA A 211 -1.33 -21.39 -12.39
C ALA A 211 -0.61 -22.65 -11.90
N ALA A 212 -0.89 -23.04 -10.65
CA ALA A 212 -0.38 -24.27 -10.05
C ALA A 212 -1.54 -25.23 -9.77
N PRO A 213 -1.38 -26.53 -10.02
CA PRO A 213 -2.43 -27.53 -9.75
C PRO A 213 -2.85 -27.56 -8.27
N ALA A 214 -1.96 -27.18 -7.37
CA ALA A 214 -2.21 -27.15 -5.93
C ALA A 214 -2.90 -25.87 -5.42
N THR A 215 -3.11 -24.84 -6.27
CA THR A 215 -3.58 -23.52 -5.82
C THR A 215 -4.87 -23.60 -5.01
N GLU A 216 -5.90 -24.30 -5.49
CA GLU A 216 -7.17 -24.41 -4.78
C GLU A 216 -7.01 -25.17 -3.45
N THR A 217 -6.31 -26.31 -3.46
CA THR A 217 -6.06 -27.11 -2.26
C THR A 217 -5.25 -26.33 -1.23
N ALA A 218 -4.23 -25.60 -1.68
CA ALA A 218 -3.40 -24.74 -0.84
C ALA A 218 -4.22 -23.59 -0.23
N SER A 219 -5.03 -22.90 -1.04
CA SER A 219 -5.92 -21.83 -0.57
C SER A 219 -6.90 -22.35 0.48
N ARG A 220 -7.48 -23.53 0.25
CA ARG A 220 -8.37 -24.18 1.22
C ARG A 220 -7.65 -24.53 2.53
N ALA A 221 -6.44 -25.09 2.45
CA ALA A 221 -5.64 -25.43 3.62
C ALA A 221 -5.33 -24.22 4.51
N LEU A 222 -5.06 -23.06 3.88
CA LEU A 222 -4.77 -21.81 4.57
C LEU A 222 -5.98 -21.28 5.37
N VAL A 223 -7.17 -21.27 4.76
CA VAL A 223 -8.38 -20.80 5.47
C VAL A 223 -8.91 -21.82 6.46
N ASP A 224 -8.77 -23.13 6.19
CA ASP A 224 -9.14 -24.22 7.11
C ASP A 224 -8.22 -24.31 8.35
N ALA A 225 -7.07 -23.62 8.30
CA ALA A 225 -6.19 -23.49 9.45
C ALA A 225 -6.75 -22.52 10.51
N LEU A 226 -7.63 -21.60 10.12
CA LEU A 226 -8.24 -20.63 11.00
C LEU A 226 -9.48 -21.19 11.70
N ALA A 227 -9.77 -20.69 12.91
CA ALA A 227 -10.95 -21.10 13.66
C ALA A 227 -12.24 -20.70 12.92
N ALA A 228 -13.30 -21.51 13.07
CA ALA A 228 -14.61 -21.14 12.56
C ALA A 228 -15.15 -19.92 13.31
N GLY A 229 -15.81 -19.00 12.58
CA GLY A 229 -16.41 -17.81 13.14
C GLY A 229 -16.27 -16.61 12.21
N SER A 230 -16.84 -15.49 12.63
CA SER A 230 -16.64 -14.17 12.06
C SER A 230 -16.49 -13.14 13.17
N ALA A 231 -15.68 -12.11 12.95
CA ALA A 231 -15.51 -11.03 13.89
C ALA A 231 -16.52 -9.90 13.61
N PRO A 232 -16.87 -9.09 14.62
CA PRO A 232 -17.70 -7.92 14.39
C PRO A 232 -16.99 -6.91 13.48
N GLU A 233 -17.78 -6.18 12.70
CA GLU A 233 -17.24 -5.08 11.89
C GLU A 233 -16.55 -4.04 12.78
N ALA A 234 -15.51 -3.42 12.24
CA ALA A 234 -14.85 -2.28 12.83
C ALA A 234 -14.87 -1.10 11.85
N SER A 235 -14.80 0.10 12.38
CA SER A 235 -14.77 1.33 11.58
C SER A 235 -13.50 2.11 11.86
N VAL A 236 -12.94 2.70 10.81
CA VAL A 236 -11.82 3.64 10.92
C VAL A 236 -12.38 5.06 11.08
N GLU A 237 -11.92 5.76 12.10
CA GLU A 237 -12.29 7.14 12.34
C GLU A 237 -11.22 8.10 11.83
N THR A 238 -11.65 9.21 11.22
CA THR A 238 -10.76 10.26 10.73
C THR A 238 -11.12 11.61 11.30
N ARG A 239 -10.14 12.51 11.27
CA ARG A 239 -10.37 13.91 11.59
C ARG A 239 -11.28 14.55 10.53
N PRO A 240 -12.32 15.32 10.92
CA PRO A 240 -13.18 16.01 9.96
C PRO A 240 -12.39 16.91 9.00
N LEU A 241 -12.76 16.92 7.74
CA LEU A 241 -12.13 17.74 6.69
C LEU A 241 -12.22 19.25 6.94
N THR A 242 -13.14 19.68 7.82
CA THR A 242 -13.34 21.09 8.17
C THR A 242 -12.37 21.59 9.24
N VAL A 243 -11.58 20.71 9.86
CA VAL A 243 -10.60 21.11 10.87
C VAL A 243 -9.44 21.84 10.21
N GLU A 244 -8.94 22.88 10.89
CA GLU A 244 -7.79 23.64 10.38
C GLU A 244 -6.56 22.74 10.14
N PRO A 245 -5.82 22.98 9.04
CA PRO A 245 -4.61 22.24 8.72
C PRO A 245 -3.57 22.33 9.84
N LYS A 246 -2.87 21.22 10.06
CA LYS A 246 -1.80 21.13 11.06
C LYS A 246 -0.42 21.29 10.40
N ARG A 247 0.46 21.93 11.14
CA ARG A 247 1.89 21.93 10.87
C ARG A 247 2.60 21.17 11.97
N LEU A 248 3.11 20.00 11.63
CA LEU A 248 3.84 19.11 12.52
C LEU A 248 5.33 19.29 12.28
N VAL A 249 6.13 19.36 13.33
CA VAL A 249 7.58 19.58 13.21
C VAL A 249 8.31 18.63 14.14
N THR A 250 9.31 17.95 13.61
CA THR A 250 10.28 17.19 14.41
C THR A 250 11.70 17.58 14.01
N HIS A 251 12.62 17.52 14.98
CA HIS A 251 14.04 17.81 14.77
C HIS A 251 14.86 16.54 15.08
N ARG A 252 15.74 16.19 14.13
CA ARG A 252 16.55 14.96 14.22
C ARG A 252 18.03 15.26 14.05
N GLU A 253 18.89 14.53 14.76
CA GLU A 253 20.35 14.66 14.67
C GLU A 253 20.93 13.97 13.43
N ASP A 254 20.27 12.92 12.94
CA ASP A 254 20.65 12.12 11.80
C ASP A 254 20.13 12.65 10.45
N VAL A 255 19.41 13.76 10.46
CA VAL A 255 18.89 14.42 9.26
C VAL A 255 19.75 15.63 8.92
N TYR A 256 20.27 15.66 7.69
CA TYR A 256 21.15 16.74 7.20
C TYR A 256 20.44 17.75 6.30
N THR A 257 19.34 17.34 5.67
CA THR A 257 18.53 18.19 4.81
C THR A 257 17.07 18.13 5.24
N PRO A 258 16.35 19.27 5.22
CA PRO A 258 14.92 19.25 5.56
C PRO A 258 14.13 18.33 4.65
N TYR A 259 13.19 17.56 5.22
CA TYR A 259 12.15 16.86 4.50
C TYR A 259 10.80 17.51 4.80
N VAL A 260 10.03 17.72 3.75
CA VAL A 260 8.67 18.24 3.81
C VAL A 260 7.75 17.17 3.27
N VAL A 261 6.79 16.76 4.06
CA VAL A 261 5.72 15.85 3.64
C VAL A 261 4.40 16.59 3.75
N VAL A 262 3.63 16.63 2.67
CA VAL A 262 2.34 17.29 2.60
C VAL A 262 1.27 16.24 2.46
N GLY A 263 0.27 16.25 3.32
CA GLY A 263 -0.82 15.27 3.34
C GLY A 263 -2.18 15.91 3.06
N PHE A 264 -2.89 15.33 2.12
CA PHE A 264 -4.27 15.70 1.77
C PHE A 264 -5.22 14.59 2.19
N SER A 265 -6.43 14.96 2.61
CA SER A 265 -7.54 14.02 2.59
C SER A 265 -7.84 13.66 1.13
N ALA A 266 -8.16 12.42 0.86
CA ALA A 266 -8.37 11.95 -0.50
C ALA A 266 -9.54 10.94 -0.56
N PRO A 267 -10.20 10.77 -1.72
CA PRO A 267 -11.21 9.74 -1.87
C PRO A 267 -10.59 8.35 -1.71
N ALA A 268 -11.31 7.44 -1.07
CA ALA A 268 -10.90 6.05 -0.97
C ALA A 268 -11.09 5.30 -2.30
N LEU A 269 -10.49 4.13 -2.42
CA LEU A 269 -10.79 3.20 -3.51
C LEU A 269 -12.31 2.91 -3.52
N GLY A 270 -12.92 2.87 -4.71
CA GLY A 270 -14.37 2.75 -4.88
C GLY A 270 -15.17 4.08 -4.76
N ASP A 271 -14.56 5.18 -4.30
CA ASP A 271 -15.22 6.50 -4.37
C ASP A 271 -15.26 6.99 -5.84
N PRO A 272 -16.38 7.50 -6.34
CA PRO A 272 -16.47 8.04 -7.71
C PRO A 272 -15.46 9.13 -8.05
N ASP A 273 -14.90 9.80 -7.06
CA ASP A 273 -13.86 10.81 -7.22
C ASP A 273 -12.44 10.21 -7.34
N PHE A 274 -12.26 8.91 -7.07
CA PHE A 274 -10.94 8.28 -7.00
C PHE A 274 -10.14 8.36 -8.31
N PRO A 275 -10.69 8.06 -9.50
CA PRO A 275 -9.94 8.18 -10.76
C PRO A 275 -9.50 9.63 -11.05
N ALA A 276 -10.34 10.62 -10.73
CA ALA A 276 -9.98 12.03 -10.88
C ALA A 276 -8.92 12.48 -9.86
N ALA A 277 -8.89 11.87 -8.68
CA ALA A 277 -7.85 12.11 -7.68
C ALA A 277 -6.49 11.53 -8.12
N LEU A 278 -6.45 10.41 -8.84
CA LEU A 278 -5.22 9.90 -9.46
C LEU A 278 -4.67 10.88 -10.51
N VAL A 279 -5.55 11.44 -11.34
CA VAL A 279 -5.14 12.50 -12.29
C VAL A 279 -4.63 13.73 -11.53
N MET A 280 -5.31 14.13 -10.43
CA MET A 280 -4.85 15.24 -9.59
C MET A 280 -3.51 14.95 -8.91
N ARG A 281 -3.25 13.71 -8.45
CA ARG A 281 -1.94 13.27 -7.95
C ARG A 281 -0.85 13.51 -8.99
N SER A 282 -1.08 13.12 -10.24
CA SER A 282 -0.14 13.31 -11.33
C SER A 282 0.11 14.81 -11.63
N ILE A 283 -0.92 15.66 -11.53
CA ILE A 283 -0.79 17.10 -11.64
C ILE A 283 0.08 17.65 -10.51
N LEU A 284 -0.21 17.31 -9.28
CA LEU A 284 0.54 17.75 -8.11
C LEU A 284 2.00 17.31 -8.18
N SER A 285 2.26 16.07 -8.57
CA SER A 285 3.61 15.53 -8.73
C SER A 285 4.42 16.27 -9.80
N ASP A 286 3.79 16.68 -10.93
CA ASP A 286 4.47 17.37 -12.02
C ASP A 286 4.83 18.81 -11.67
N LEU A 287 4.01 19.48 -10.89
CA LEU A 287 4.21 20.88 -10.51
C LEU A 287 5.40 21.09 -9.60
N PHE A 288 5.74 20.10 -8.84
CA PHE A 288 6.96 20.12 -8.07
C PHE A 288 8.20 19.76 -8.92
N SER A 289 8.05 19.02 -10.02
CA SER A 289 9.19 18.64 -10.86
C SER A 289 9.76 19.77 -11.73
N GLY A 290 9.03 20.89 -11.83
CA GLY A 290 9.45 22.07 -12.60
C GLY A 290 9.52 21.75 -14.10
N ASP A 291 8.49 22.12 -14.84
CA ASP A 291 8.55 22.10 -16.30
C ASP A 291 9.54 23.17 -16.77
N ALA A 292 10.59 22.77 -17.46
CA ALA A 292 11.53 23.68 -18.12
C ALA A 292 10.83 24.63 -19.11
N ALA A 293 9.62 24.29 -19.57
CA ALA A 293 8.80 25.10 -20.48
C ALA A 293 8.14 26.31 -19.79
N THR A 294 7.97 26.31 -18.47
CA THR A 294 7.28 27.39 -17.75
C THR A 294 8.20 28.41 -17.10
N ALA A 295 9.52 28.28 -17.24
CA ALA A 295 10.55 29.19 -16.70
C ALA A 295 10.37 29.46 -15.17
N ARG A 296 9.64 28.65 -14.44
CA ARG A 296 9.56 28.73 -12.99
C ARG A 296 10.73 27.95 -12.39
N PRO A 297 11.51 28.54 -11.48
CA PRO A 297 12.52 27.78 -10.77
C PRO A 297 11.84 26.61 -10.07
N ALA A 298 12.41 25.41 -10.17
CA ALA A 298 11.95 24.24 -9.44
C ALA A 298 12.08 24.53 -7.94
N VAL A 299 11.03 25.04 -7.33
CA VAL A 299 11.01 25.47 -5.93
C VAL A 299 11.05 24.25 -5.02
N PHE A 300 10.45 23.17 -5.46
CA PHE A 300 10.56 21.84 -4.85
C PHE A 300 10.60 20.80 -5.97
N ARG A 301 11.38 19.75 -5.77
CA ARG A 301 11.24 18.53 -6.56
C ARG A 301 10.62 17.50 -5.66
N PRO A 302 9.37 17.06 -5.89
CA PRO A 302 8.88 15.89 -5.18
C PRO A 302 9.77 14.73 -5.55
N ILE A 303 10.14 13.99 -4.52
CA ILE A 303 10.88 12.75 -4.68
C ILE A 303 9.87 11.62 -4.93
N GLY A 304 8.62 11.82 -4.50
CA GLY A 304 7.55 10.87 -4.74
C GLY A 304 6.23 11.25 -4.08
N SER A 305 5.24 10.41 -4.31
CA SER A 305 3.93 10.47 -3.69
C SER A 305 3.50 9.08 -3.24
N ILE A 306 2.69 9.00 -2.21
CA ILE A 306 1.98 7.79 -1.82
C ILE A 306 0.49 8.12 -1.68
N TYR A 307 -0.35 7.26 -2.21
CA TYR A 307 -1.78 7.30 -2.01
C TYR A 307 -2.14 6.13 -1.11
N GLY A 308 -2.38 6.42 0.17
CA GLY A 308 -2.76 5.42 1.15
C GLY A 308 -4.25 5.13 1.05
N TYR A 309 -4.65 4.36 0.04
CA TYR A 309 -6.03 3.95 -0.20
C TYR A 309 -6.36 2.57 0.39
N ASP A 310 -5.46 2.01 1.17
CA ASP A 310 -5.66 0.82 2.02
C ASP A 310 -6.53 1.10 3.27
N VAL A 311 -6.98 2.33 3.42
CA VAL A 311 -7.89 2.79 4.47
C VAL A 311 -8.95 3.70 3.86
N ALA A 312 -10.18 3.60 4.30
CA ALA A 312 -11.27 4.50 3.92
C ALA A 312 -11.71 5.36 5.12
N PRO A 313 -11.69 6.70 5.02
CA PRO A 313 -11.23 7.53 3.90
C PRO A 313 -9.71 7.58 3.76
N ALA A 314 -9.24 7.81 2.54
CA ALA A 314 -7.84 7.74 2.17
C ALA A 314 -7.04 9.03 2.46
N GLN A 315 -5.72 8.93 2.41
CA GLN A 315 -4.80 10.05 2.47
C GLN A 315 -3.82 10.02 1.31
N LEU A 316 -3.69 11.14 0.57
CA LEU A 316 -2.62 11.34 -0.40
C LEU A 316 -1.49 12.15 0.24
N ALA A 317 -0.28 11.64 0.24
CA ALA A 317 0.90 12.35 0.70
C ALA A 317 1.91 12.57 -0.44
N LEU A 318 2.51 13.75 -0.43
CA LEU A 318 3.62 14.13 -1.32
C LEU A 318 4.81 14.48 -0.44
N TRP A 319 6.01 14.01 -0.78
CA TRP A 319 7.23 14.37 -0.04
C TRP A 319 8.27 15.01 -0.91
N VAL A 320 9.00 15.93 -0.29
CA VAL A 320 10.03 16.74 -0.93
C VAL A 320 11.28 16.74 -0.05
N ASN A 321 12.43 16.53 -0.65
CA ASN A 321 13.68 16.89 0.02
C ASN A 321 13.89 18.40 -0.15
N GLY A 322 13.85 19.15 0.95
CA GLY A 322 13.83 20.61 0.94
C GLY A 322 15.11 21.27 0.44
N GLY A 323 16.23 20.55 0.40
CA GLY A 323 17.48 21.09 -0.08
C GLY A 323 17.81 22.46 0.54
N GLN A 324 18.11 23.45 -0.30
CA GLN A 324 18.42 24.83 0.11
C GLN A 324 17.20 25.77 0.10
N ILE A 325 15.99 25.27 -0.10
CA ILE A 325 14.79 26.10 -0.29
C ILE A 325 14.01 26.19 1.02
N ASP A 326 13.62 27.42 1.36
CA ASP A 326 12.71 27.66 2.49
C ASP A 326 11.37 26.91 2.25
N PRO A 327 10.96 26.03 3.15
CA PRO A 327 9.70 25.30 3.05
C PRO A 327 8.48 26.19 2.79
N SER A 328 8.47 27.43 3.28
CA SER A 328 7.36 28.36 3.12
C SER A 328 7.11 28.77 1.66
N VAL A 329 8.17 28.87 0.87
CA VAL A 329 8.07 29.24 -0.57
C VAL A 329 7.38 28.13 -1.35
N GLY A 330 7.71 26.88 -1.08
CA GLY A 330 7.10 25.75 -1.75
C GLY A 330 5.65 25.52 -1.34
N LEU A 331 5.34 25.71 -0.07
CA LEU A 331 3.97 25.60 0.41
C LEU A 331 3.07 26.68 -0.20
N THR A 332 3.60 27.91 -0.37
CA THR A 332 2.88 28.98 -1.08
C THR A 332 2.64 28.62 -2.55
N ALA A 333 3.62 28.01 -3.22
CA ALA A 333 3.49 27.56 -4.60
C ALA A 333 2.47 26.42 -4.72
N LEU A 334 2.45 25.48 -3.78
CA LEU A 334 1.47 24.39 -3.71
C LEU A 334 0.05 24.93 -3.54
N ASP A 335 -0.16 25.85 -2.58
CA ASP A 335 -1.46 26.47 -2.36
C ASP A 335 -1.98 27.19 -3.62
N ALA A 336 -1.12 28.00 -4.25
CA ALA A 336 -1.47 28.70 -5.47
C ALA A 336 -1.87 27.77 -6.62
N LEU A 337 -1.29 26.61 -6.66
CA LEU A 337 -1.51 25.60 -7.67
C LEU A 337 -2.79 24.83 -7.47
N VAL A 338 -3.05 24.35 -6.23
CA VAL A 338 -4.32 23.70 -5.89
C VAL A 338 -5.48 24.68 -6.17
N LYS A 339 -5.33 25.95 -5.83
CA LYS A 339 -6.30 26.99 -6.17
C LYS A 339 -6.49 27.13 -7.67
N ALA A 340 -5.40 27.15 -8.44
CA ALA A 340 -5.49 27.25 -9.89
C ALA A 340 -6.20 26.04 -10.52
N ALA A 341 -5.95 24.83 -10.02
CA ALA A 341 -6.64 23.61 -10.47
C ALA A 341 -8.14 23.62 -10.10
N ALA A 342 -8.51 24.26 -8.99
CA ALA A 342 -9.87 24.41 -8.54
C ALA A 342 -10.67 25.52 -9.28
N GLU A 343 -9.98 26.52 -9.82
CA GLU A 343 -10.62 27.72 -10.39
C GLU A 343 -10.61 27.73 -11.93
N LYS A 344 -9.71 26.98 -12.57
CA LYS A 344 -9.52 27.02 -14.03
C LYS A 344 -9.56 25.61 -14.61
N PRO A 345 -10.49 25.34 -15.53
CA PRO A 345 -10.50 24.07 -16.25
C PRO A 345 -9.18 23.86 -16.99
N LEU A 346 -8.68 22.64 -16.95
CA LEU A 346 -7.51 22.23 -17.72
C LEU A 346 -7.79 22.28 -19.21
N ALA A 347 -6.83 22.76 -20.00
CA ALA A 347 -6.92 22.64 -21.46
C ALA A 347 -6.94 21.13 -21.84
N PRO A 348 -7.69 20.73 -22.90
CA PRO A 348 -7.83 19.31 -23.25
C PRO A 348 -6.51 18.57 -23.43
N SER A 349 -5.53 19.18 -24.09
CA SER A 349 -4.21 18.56 -24.31
C SER A 349 -3.42 18.36 -23.01
N VAL A 350 -3.62 19.22 -22.03
CA VAL A 350 -2.99 19.13 -20.71
C VAL A 350 -3.65 18.02 -19.90
N LEU A 351 -4.98 17.95 -19.92
CA LEU A 351 -5.73 16.87 -19.25
C LEU A 351 -5.30 15.51 -19.79
N GLU A 352 -5.27 15.33 -21.12
CA GLU A 352 -4.86 14.07 -21.74
C GLU A 352 -3.42 13.66 -21.41
N ARG A 353 -2.52 14.62 -21.20
CA ARG A 353 -1.17 14.34 -20.74
C ARG A 353 -1.18 13.76 -19.32
N TYR A 354 -1.97 14.33 -18.40
CA TYR A 354 -2.03 13.87 -17.02
C TYR A 354 -2.81 12.56 -16.86
N LYS A 355 -3.82 12.31 -17.69
CA LYS A 355 -4.49 11.00 -17.77
C LYS A 355 -3.50 9.91 -18.14
N ARG A 356 -2.72 10.08 -19.22
CA ARG A 356 -1.67 9.12 -19.58
C ARG A 356 -0.62 8.90 -18.49
N ARG A 357 -0.28 9.95 -17.77
CA ARG A 357 0.63 9.84 -16.63
C ARG A 357 0.00 9.07 -15.48
N ALA A 358 -1.24 9.36 -15.14
CA ALA A 358 -1.99 8.65 -14.10
C ALA A 358 -2.12 7.14 -14.42
N HIS A 359 -2.39 6.79 -15.68
CA HIS A 359 -2.35 5.39 -16.14
C HIS A 359 -0.99 4.75 -15.89
N GLY A 360 0.09 5.40 -16.30
CA GLY A 360 1.44 4.88 -16.08
C GLY A 360 1.78 4.72 -14.59
N GLU A 361 1.43 5.69 -13.76
CA GLU A 361 1.62 5.64 -12.32
C GLU A 361 0.78 4.54 -11.67
N TRP A 362 -0.47 4.35 -12.10
CA TRP A 362 -1.35 3.28 -11.62
C TRP A 362 -0.84 1.89 -12.01
N ALA A 363 -0.43 1.71 -13.28
CA ALA A 363 0.14 0.46 -13.74
C ALA A 363 1.43 0.06 -13.00
N LEU A 364 2.22 1.03 -12.52
CA LEU A 364 3.41 0.77 -11.72
C LEU A 364 3.09 0.23 -10.32
N GLU A 365 1.88 0.45 -9.80
CA GLU A 365 1.44 -0.02 -8.49
C GLU A 365 1.02 -1.51 -8.46
N SER A 366 1.11 -2.22 -9.59
CA SER A 366 0.79 -3.65 -9.72
C SER A 366 1.82 -4.44 -10.54
N LEU A 367 3.09 -4.02 -10.50
CA LEU A 367 4.15 -4.67 -11.28
C LEU A 367 4.57 -6.02 -10.73
N SER A 368 4.73 -6.14 -9.43
CA SER A 368 5.09 -7.41 -8.79
C SER A 368 3.86 -8.27 -8.51
N LEU A 369 4.07 -9.55 -8.28
CA LEU A 369 2.98 -10.44 -7.88
C LEU A 369 2.42 -10.06 -6.50
N ASP A 370 3.26 -9.62 -5.57
CA ASP A 370 2.84 -9.14 -4.25
C ASP A 370 1.93 -7.91 -4.37
N GLU A 371 2.33 -6.89 -5.14
CA GLU A 371 1.53 -5.69 -5.37
C GLU A 371 0.21 -6.01 -6.07
N ARG A 372 0.21 -6.94 -7.03
CA ARG A 372 -1.00 -7.40 -7.72
C ARG A 372 -1.95 -8.13 -6.76
N ALA A 373 -1.42 -9.05 -5.95
CA ALA A 373 -2.20 -9.75 -4.95
C ALA A 373 -2.79 -8.78 -3.92
N TRP A 374 -1.96 -7.83 -3.44
CA TRP A 374 -2.40 -6.77 -2.54
C TRP A 374 -3.51 -5.90 -3.16
N SER A 375 -3.40 -5.49 -4.41
CA SER A 375 -4.41 -4.64 -5.08
C SER A 375 -5.78 -5.33 -5.12
N ILE A 376 -5.81 -6.61 -5.52
CA ILE A 376 -7.04 -7.42 -5.50
C ILE A 376 -7.56 -7.58 -4.08
N GLY A 377 -6.69 -7.96 -3.15
CA GLY A 377 -7.06 -8.20 -1.75
C GLY A 377 -7.53 -6.94 -1.03
N ASN A 378 -6.93 -5.79 -1.31
CA ASN A 378 -7.35 -4.50 -0.78
C ASN A 378 -8.77 -4.13 -1.26
N ALA A 379 -9.08 -4.29 -2.55
CA ALA A 379 -10.42 -4.07 -3.08
C ALA A 379 -11.45 -4.96 -2.35
N VAL A 380 -11.19 -6.27 -2.27
CA VAL A 380 -12.06 -7.24 -1.58
C VAL A 380 -12.20 -6.92 -0.08
N ALA A 381 -11.12 -6.51 0.60
CA ALA A 381 -11.15 -6.13 2.00
C ALA A 381 -12.10 -4.93 2.26
N HIS A 382 -12.23 -4.04 1.28
CA HIS A 382 -13.14 -2.89 1.31
C HIS A 382 -14.54 -3.18 0.74
N GLY A 383 -14.83 -4.44 0.40
CA GLY A 383 -16.14 -4.85 -0.13
C GLY A 383 -16.37 -4.46 -1.60
N LEU A 384 -15.30 -4.21 -2.34
CA LEU A 384 -15.32 -3.91 -3.77
C LEU A 384 -15.09 -5.18 -4.59
N ASP A 385 -15.27 -5.07 -5.90
CA ASP A 385 -15.02 -6.17 -6.82
C ASP A 385 -13.51 -6.47 -6.94
N ALA A 386 -13.16 -7.71 -7.20
CA ALA A 386 -11.78 -8.14 -7.33
C ALA A 386 -11.05 -7.56 -8.56
N ASP A 387 -11.80 -7.05 -9.54
CA ASP A 387 -11.31 -6.37 -10.74
C ASP A 387 -11.41 -4.84 -10.65
N GLU A 388 -11.55 -4.30 -9.43
CA GLU A 388 -11.63 -2.84 -9.18
C GLU A 388 -10.44 -2.09 -9.80
N SER A 389 -9.24 -2.68 -9.78
CA SER A 389 -8.04 -2.06 -10.35
C SER A 389 -8.16 -1.81 -11.86
N GLU A 390 -8.73 -2.76 -12.60
CA GLU A 390 -8.99 -2.64 -14.04
C GLU A 390 -10.12 -1.64 -14.31
N GLN A 391 -11.13 -1.60 -13.43
CA GLN A 391 -12.21 -0.61 -13.52
C GLN A 391 -11.68 0.81 -13.30
N VAL A 392 -10.80 1.01 -12.34
CA VAL A 392 -10.11 2.30 -12.09
C VAL A 392 -9.29 2.72 -13.31
N GLU A 393 -8.52 1.80 -13.91
CA GLU A 393 -7.75 2.08 -15.11
C GLU A 393 -8.65 2.59 -16.25
N SER A 394 -9.76 1.91 -16.49
CA SER A 394 -10.75 2.31 -17.50
C SER A 394 -11.42 3.65 -17.15
N ALA A 395 -11.68 3.90 -15.86
CA ALA A 395 -12.34 5.12 -15.40
C ALA A 395 -11.45 6.37 -15.52
N ILE A 396 -10.12 6.24 -15.48
CA ILE A 396 -9.18 7.34 -15.74
C ILE A 396 -9.42 7.94 -17.14
N ASP A 397 -9.72 7.11 -18.13
CA ASP A 397 -10.04 7.57 -19.50
C ASP A 397 -11.28 8.46 -19.56
N GLY A 398 -12.25 8.21 -18.69
CA GLY A 398 -13.48 8.99 -18.58
C GLY A 398 -13.34 10.33 -17.83
N VAL A 399 -12.23 10.58 -17.15
CA VAL A 399 -12.03 11.80 -16.35
C VAL A 399 -12.09 13.06 -17.21
N THR A 400 -12.92 14.02 -16.79
CA THR A 400 -13.08 15.32 -17.45
C THR A 400 -12.36 16.44 -16.69
N ALA A 401 -12.17 17.59 -17.32
CA ALA A 401 -11.63 18.79 -16.66
C ALA A 401 -12.51 19.25 -15.49
N ALA A 402 -13.83 19.06 -15.60
CA ALA A 402 -14.76 19.37 -14.52
C ALA A 402 -14.63 18.43 -13.31
N ASP A 403 -14.29 17.17 -13.55
CA ASP A 403 -14.02 16.22 -12.47
C ASP A 403 -12.74 16.59 -11.71
N VAL A 404 -11.69 16.98 -12.41
CA VAL A 404 -10.44 17.46 -11.78
C VAL A 404 -10.72 18.73 -10.97
N GLU A 405 -11.48 19.68 -11.50
CA GLU A 405 -11.87 20.89 -10.77
C GLU A 405 -12.68 20.56 -9.51
N ARG A 406 -13.66 19.67 -9.62
CA ARG A 406 -14.50 19.20 -8.49
C ARG A 406 -13.65 18.56 -7.41
N VAL A 407 -12.77 17.64 -7.79
CA VAL A 407 -11.88 16.93 -6.87
C VAL A 407 -10.90 17.90 -6.20
N ALA A 408 -10.30 18.83 -6.96
CA ALA A 408 -9.43 19.87 -6.40
C ALA A 408 -10.15 20.71 -5.34
N LYS A 409 -11.42 21.10 -5.59
CA LYS A 409 -12.24 21.88 -4.64
C LYS A 409 -12.63 21.07 -3.40
N LYS A 410 -12.99 19.81 -3.57
CA LYS A 410 -13.51 18.97 -2.48
C LYS A 410 -12.41 18.46 -1.56
N TRP A 411 -11.31 17.96 -2.12
CA TRP A 411 -10.33 17.17 -1.41
C TRP A 411 -9.00 17.88 -1.16
N PHE A 412 -8.57 18.77 -2.07
CA PHE A 412 -7.19 19.26 -2.08
C PHE A 412 -7.00 20.70 -1.60
N GLN A 413 -8.07 21.39 -1.15
CA GLN A 413 -7.97 22.78 -0.67
C GLN A 413 -7.24 22.93 0.66
N ARG A 414 -7.16 21.85 1.44
CA ARG A 414 -6.51 21.84 2.75
C ARG A 414 -5.54 20.69 2.83
N PHE A 415 -4.41 20.91 3.43
CA PHE A 415 -3.38 19.91 3.60
C PHE A 415 -2.62 20.12 4.90
N ASP A 416 -2.29 19.01 5.55
CA ASP A 416 -1.38 18.98 6.68
C ASP A 416 0.06 18.98 6.19
N ILE A 417 0.99 19.44 7.04
CA ILE A 417 2.41 19.51 6.73
C ILE A 417 3.18 18.82 7.84
N ALA A 418 4.04 17.88 7.50
CA ALA A 418 5.05 17.33 8.39
C ALA A 418 6.43 17.79 7.94
N LEU A 419 7.17 18.38 8.86
CA LEU A 419 8.55 18.84 8.66
C LEU A 419 9.47 17.97 9.50
N VAL A 420 10.39 17.27 8.84
CA VAL A 420 11.49 16.55 9.49
C VAL A 420 12.76 17.35 9.23
N LEU A 421 13.24 18.02 10.24
CA LEU A 421 14.29 19.04 10.14
C LEU A 421 15.59 18.55 10.79
N PRO A 422 16.75 18.98 10.28
CA PRO A 422 17.99 18.84 11.02
C PRO A 422 17.85 19.48 12.41
N ARG A 423 18.49 18.88 13.41
CA ARG A 423 18.65 19.57 14.70
C ARG A 423 19.55 20.77 14.46
N ALA A 424 19.11 21.95 14.90
CA ALA A 424 19.95 23.13 14.85
C ALA A 424 21.24 22.82 15.62
N GLY A 425 22.36 22.78 14.94
CA GLY A 425 23.66 22.57 15.57
C GLY A 425 23.83 23.65 16.65
N GLY A 426 24.04 23.24 17.88
CA GLY A 426 24.53 24.15 18.88
C GLY A 426 25.91 24.64 18.40
N GLY A 427 25.93 25.88 17.90
CA GLY A 427 27.17 26.57 17.58
C GLY A 427 27.96 26.90 18.82
#